data_d4fdb04e0b7c07ee4d59e5bcb0b1ba9e
#
_entry.id   d4fdb04e0b7c07ee4d59e5bcb0b1ba9e
#
_cell.length_a   1.000
_cell.length_b   1.000
_cell.length_c   1.000
_cell.angle_alpha   90.00
_cell.angle_beta   90.00
_cell.angle_gamma   90.00
#
_symmetry.space_group_name_H-M   'P 1'
#
loop_
_entity.id
_entity.type
_entity.pdbx_description
1 polymer ?
#
loop_
_entity_poly.entity_id
_entity_poly.type
_entity_poly.pdbx_seq_one_letter_code
_entity_poly.pdbx_strand_id
1 'polypeptide(L)'
;MAKNYEYKKATIADIDELVRTRIIVLRAANKLSNDVDMSLVEKESYEYYKSALEIGEHMAYLVYDNETFIGAGGVSFYQVMPTYHNPTGKKAYIMNMYTCLLYTSPSPRDTE
;
A
#
# COMPACT_ATOMS: atom_id res chain seq x y z
N MET A 1 17.40 -18.22 14.15
CA MET A 1 16.35 -18.83 13.35
C MET A 1 16.08 -18.05 12.09
N ALA A 2 16.11 -18.72 10.98
CA ALA A 2 15.91 -18.03 9.69
C ALA A 2 14.46 -17.64 9.54
N LYS A 3 14.27 -16.42 9.04
CA LYS A 3 12.94 -15.95 8.68
C LYS A 3 12.64 -16.35 7.26
N ASN A 4 11.40 -16.68 7.01
CA ASN A 4 10.98 -17.12 5.69
C ASN A 4 10.03 -16.08 5.09
N TYR A 5 10.62 -15.01 4.58
CA TYR A 5 9.84 -13.90 4.02
C TYR A 5 9.36 -14.23 2.63
N GLU A 6 8.13 -13.89 2.37
CA GLU A 6 7.55 -14.03 1.05
C GLU A 6 7.00 -12.67 0.61
N TYR A 7 7.43 -12.23 -0.57
CA TYR A 7 6.97 -10.97 -1.14
C TYR A 7 5.98 -11.29 -2.25
N LYS A 8 4.76 -10.87 -2.08
CA LYS A 8 3.71 -11.19 -3.03
C LYS A 8 3.25 -9.93 -3.74
N LYS A 9 3.38 -9.92 -5.07
CA LYS A 9 2.82 -8.85 -5.89
C LYS A 9 1.32 -9.06 -5.97
N ALA A 10 0.56 -8.10 -5.48
CA ALA A 10 -0.88 -8.24 -5.37
C ALA A 10 -1.55 -8.07 -6.72
N THR A 11 -2.66 -8.76 -6.88
CA THR A 11 -3.50 -8.68 -8.07
C THR A 11 -4.93 -8.36 -7.65
N ILE A 12 -5.81 -8.27 -8.63
CA ILE A 12 -7.24 -8.04 -8.37
C ILE A 12 -7.80 -9.10 -7.42
N ALA A 13 -7.27 -10.31 -7.48
CA ALA A 13 -7.73 -11.38 -6.59
C ALA A 13 -7.42 -11.10 -5.12
N ASP A 14 -6.48 -10.19 -4.86
CA ASP A 14 -6.06 -9.85 -3.50
C ASP A 14 -6.71 -8.57 -2.99
N ILE A 15 -7.73 -8.07 -3.68
CA ILE A 15 -8.26 -6.75 -3.39
C ILE A 15 -8.80 -6.60 -1.97
N ASP A 16 -9.45 -7.66 -1.46
CA ASP A 16 -9.98 -7.60 -0.09
C ASP A 16 -8.85 -7.47 0.93
N GLU A 17 -7.77 -8.20 0.71
CA GLU A 17 -6.61 -8.12 1.60
C GLU A 17 -5.95 -6.76 1.49
N LEU A 18 -5.85 -6.21 0.27
CA LEU A 18 -5.27 -4.89 0.07
C LEU A 18 -6.05 -3.81 0.79
N VAL A 19 -7.37 -3.86 0.70
CA VAL A 19 -8.21 -2.87 1.38
C VAL A 19 -8.07 -3.01 2.89
N ARG A 20 -8.09 -4.24 3.40
CA ARG A 20 -7.94 -4.47 4.83
C ARG A 20 -6.62 -3.92 5.35
N THR A 21 -5.52 -4.19 4.64
CA THR A 21 -4.23 -3.70 5.08
C THR A 21 -4.12 -2.19 4.93
N ARG A 22 -4.77 -1.61 3.93
CA ARG A 22 -4.79 -0.16 3.77
C ARG A 22 -5.40 0.53 4.99
N ILE A 23 -6.50 -0.03 5.50
CA ILE A 23 -7.15 0.53 6.69
C ILE A 23 -6.21 0.43 7.89
N ILE A 24 -5.51 -0.69 8.04
CA ILE A 24 -4.54 -0.84 9.12
C ILE A 24 -3.45 0.23 9.02
N VAL A 25 -2.92 0.44 7.83
CA VAL A 25 -1.88 1.43 7.61
C VAL A 25 -2.37 2.83 7.94
N LEU A 26 -3.56 3.18 7.48
CA LEU A 26 -4.09 4.52 7.73
C LEU A 26 -4.37 4.77 9.19
N ARG A 27 -4.87 3.77 9.91
CA ARG A 27 -5.07 3.93 11.35
C ARG A 27 -3.74 4.15 12.06
N ALA A 28 -2.72 3.39 11.67
CA ALA A 28 -1.41 3.53 12.28
C ALA A 28 -0.79 4.89 11.94
N ALA A 29 -0.87 5.30 10.69
CA ALA A 29 -0.25 6.53 10.22
C ALA A 29 -0.88 7.76 10.88
N ASN A 30 -2.18 7.72 11.08
CA ASN A 30 -2.91 8.87 11.61
C ASN A 30 -3.25 8.71 13.09
N LYS A 31 -2.75 7.65 13.70
CA LYS A 31 -2.96 7.37 15.13
C LYS A 31 -4.43 7.34 15.49
N LEU A 32 -5.21 6.68 14.66
CA LEU A 32 -6.66 6.58 14.85
C LEU A 32 -7.01 5.36 15.69
N SER A 33 -8.01 5.50 16.55
CA SER A 33 -8.48 4.37 17.32
C SER A 33 -9.37 3.48 16.47
N ASN A 34 -9.65 2.26 16.99
CA ASN A 34 -10.42 1.29 16.23
C ASN A 34 -11.89 1.67 16.05
N ASP A 35 -12.37 2.65 16.82
CA ASP A 35 -13.77 3.06 16.71
C ASP A 35 -13.99 4.20 15.73
N VAL A 36 -12.93 4.71 15.12
CA VAL A 36 -13.08 5.72 14.06
C VAL A 36 -13.66 5.03 12.82
N ASP A 37 -14.72 5.62 12.29
CA ASP A 37 -15.40 5.06 11.13
C ASP A 37 -14.56 5.26 9.87
N MET A 38 -14.16 4.16 9.25
CA MET A 38 -13.34 4.17 8.05
C MET A 38 -14.09 3.63 6.83
N SER A 39 -15.42 3.54 6.92
CA SER A 39 -16.19 2.89 5.86
C SER A 39 -16.10 3.62 4.53
N LEU A 40 -16.03 4.94 4.53
CA LEU A 40 -15.90 5.68 3.28
C LEU A 40 -14.53 5.44 2.65
N VAL A 41 -13.48 5.53 3.46
CA VAL A 41 -12.13 5.26 2.95
C VAL A 41 -12.01 3.83 2.47
N GLU A 42 -12.65 2.90 3.17
CA GLU A 42 -12.63 1.50 2.76
C GLU A 42 -13.26 1.33 1.38
N LYS A 43 -14.42 1.94 1.18
CA LYS A 43 -15.13 1.86 -0.10
C LYS A 43 -14.31 2.50 -1.22
N GLU A 44 -13.77 3.69 -0.98
CA GLU A 44 -12.99 4.39 -2.00
C GLU A 44 -11.71 3.66 -2.31
N SER A 45 -11.09 3.04 -1.30
CA SER A 45 -9.88 2.26 -1.52
C SER A 45 -10.16 1.04 -2.37
N TYR A 46 -11.28 0.39 -2.13
CA TYR A 46 -11.69 -0.76 -2.94
C TYR A 46 -11.84 -0.36 -4.41
N GLU A 47 -12.57 0.73 -4.66
CA GLU A 47 -12.77 1.19 -6.02
C GLU A 47 -11.46 1.61 -6.68
N TYR A 48 -10.59 2.25 -5.91
CA TYR A 48 -9.29 2.66 -6.44
C TYR A 48 -8.46 1.44 -6.85
N TYR A 49 -8.32 0.45 -5.97
CA TYR A 49 -7.55 -0.74 -6.30
C TYR A 49 -8.14 -1.49 -7.48
N LYS A 50 -9.46 -1.60 -7.51
CA LYS A 50 -10.13 -2.32 -8.58
C LYS A 50 -9.78 -1.74 -9.94
N SER A 51 -9.78 -0.43 -10.05
CA SER A 51 -9.45 0.25 -11.30
C SER A 51 -7.95 0.31 -11.55
N ALA A 52 -7.18 0.74 -10.56
CA ALA A 52 -5.77 1.03 -10.75
C ALA A 52 -4.93 -0.21 -10.99
N LEU A 53 -5.25 -1.31 -10.32
CA LEU A 53 -4.52 -2.56 -10.54
C LEU A 53 -4.77 -3.11 -11.94
N GLU A 54 -6.00 -2.94 -12.43
CA GLU A 54 -6.36 -3.46 -13.75
C GLU A 54 -5.63 -2.71 -14.85
N ILE A 55 -5.54 -1.39 -14.76
CA ILE A 55 -4.93 -0.58 -15.81
C ILE A 55 -3.45 -0.30 -15.57
N GLY A 56 -2.89 -0.79 -14.48
CA GLY A 56 -1.45 -0.66 -14.21
C GLY A 56 -1.04 0.67 -13.63
N GLU A 57 -1.94 1.41 -13.02
CA GLU A 57 -1.61 2.67 -12.37
C GLU A 57 -1.18 2.50 -10.92
N HIS A 58 -1.18 1.28 -10.43
CA HIS A 58 -0.76 1.00 -9.07
C HIS A 58 -0.13 -0.38 -9.01
N MET A 59 0.99 -0.50 -8.30
CA MET A 59 1.60 -1.78 -7.96
C MET A 59 1.59 -1.90 -6.45
N ALA A 60 1.16 -3.04 -5.94
CA ALA A 60 1.11 -3.27 -4.51
C ALA A 60 1.81 -4.58 -4.18
N TYR A 61 2.50 -4.58 -3.05
CA TYR A 61 3.18 -5.78 -2.55
C TYR A 61 2.76 -6.03 -1.12
N LEU A 62 2.56 -7.30 -0.81
CA LEU A 62 2.28 -7.78 0.53
C LEU A 62 3.44 -8.64 0.96
N VAL A 63 3.84 -8.53 2.21
CA VAL A 63 4.97 -9.28 2.75
C VAL A 63 4.48 -10.17 3.87
N TYR A 64 4.85 -11.45 3.78
CA TYR A 64 4.46 -12.46 4.77
C TYR A 64 5.69 -13.14 5.34
N ASP A 65 5.57 -13.57 6.57
CA ASP A 65 6.54 -14.45 7.22
C ASP A 65 5.77 -15.70 7.64
N ASN A 66 5.96 -16.78 6.88
CA ASN A 66 5.25 -18.03 7.11
C ASN A 66 3.73 -17.83 7.22
N GLU A 67 3.17 -17.13 6.23
CA GLU A 67 1.74 -16.86 6.12
C GLU A 67 1.22 -15.81 7.09
N THR A 68 2.10 -15.20 7.87
CA THR A 68 1.71 -14.09 8.74
C THR A 68 1.99 -12.78 8.01
N PHE A 69 0.96 -11.95 7.88
CA PHE A 69 1.13 -10.63 7.24
C PHE A 69 1.99 -9.74 8.13
N ILE A 70 3.09 -9.22 7.58
CA ILE A 70 4.00 -8.38 8.35
C ILE A 70 4.28 -7.03 7.70
N GLY A 71 3.94 -6.84 6.45
CA GLY A 71 4.23 -5.55 5.84
C GLY A 71 3.60 -5.37 4.48
N ALA A 72 3.65 -4.14 4.00
CA ALA A 72 3.06 -3.79 2.71
C ALA A 72 3.81 -2.61 2.11
N GLY A 73 3.71 -2.48 0.81
CA GLY A 73 4.22 -1.32 0.10
C GLY A 73 3.47 -1.14 -1.19
N GLY A 74 3.43 0.09 -1.67
CA GLY A 74 2.73 0.35 -2.92
C GLY A 74 3.33 1.52 -3.66
N VAL A 75 3.09 1.55 -4.97
CA VAL A 75 3.53 2.63 -5.84
C VAL A 75 2.37 3.01 -6.74
N SER A 76 2.01 4.28 -6.71
CA SER A 76 1.01 4.83 -7.62
C SER A 76 1.73 5.53 -8.76
N PHE A 77 1.32 5.26 -9.99
CA PHE A 77 1.90 5.89 -11.17
C PHE A 77 0.91 6.91 -11.69
N TYR A 78 1.42 8.09 -12.05
CA TYR A 78 0.53 9.14 -12.52
C TYR A 78 1.23 10.02 -13.53
N GLN A 79 0.44 10.80 -14.24
CA GLN A 79 0.91 11.66 -15.32
C GLN A 79 0.77 13.12 -14.91
N VAL A 80 1.84 13.87 -15.12
CA VAL A 80 1.79 15.32 -14.95
C VAL A 80 2.21 15.94 -16.27
N MET A 81 2.08 17.25 -16.35
CA MET A 81 2.52 17.96 -17.54
C MET A 81 4.01 17.74 -17.76
N PRO A 82 4.46 17.37 -18.96
CA PRO A 82 5.87 17.19 -19.24
C PRO A 82 6.69 18.44 -18.95
N THR A 83 7.90 18.23 -18.48
CA THR A 83 8.84 19.31 -18.20
C THR A 83 10.17 18.97 -18.86
N TYR A 84 11.07 19.94 -18.82
CA TYR A 84 12.39 19.74 -19.38
C TYR A 84 13.11 18.56 -18.70
N HIS A 85 12.98 18.47 -17.37
CA HIS A 85 13.64 17.41 -16.60
C HIS A 85 12.87 16.10 -16.59
N ASN A 86 11.61 16.13 -16.99
CA ASN A 86 10.78 14.94 -17.07
C ASN A 86 9.89 15.01 -18.31
N PRO A 87 10.49 14.76 -19.48
CA PRO A 87 9.77 14.96 -20.75
C PRO A 87 8.56 14.08 -20.95
N THR A 88 8.50 12.92 -20.29
CA THR A 88 7.33 12.06 -20.39
C THR A 88 6.22 12.45 -19.43
N GLY A 89 6.54 13.22 -18.40
CA GLY A 89 5.58 13.56 -17.38
C GLY A 89 5.14 12.42 -16.50
N LYS A 90 5.80 11.27 -16.60
CA LYS A 90 5.43 10.11 -15.78
C LYS A 90 6.07 10.20 -14.41
N LYS A 91 5.29 9.96 -13.38
CA LYS A 91 5.77 10.00 -12.01
C LYS A 91 5.27 8.81 -11.22
N ALA A 92 5.99 8.50 -10.15
CA ALA A 92 5.62 7.44 -9.24
C ALA A 92 5.64 7.98 -7.82
N TYR A 93 4.66 7.54 -7.03
CA TYR A 93 4.54 7.96 -5.64
C TYR A 93 4.51 6.71 -4.76
N ILE A 94 5.51 6.59 -3.90
CA ILE A 94 5.60 5.46 -2.98
C ILE A 94 4.69 5.75 -1.79
N MET A 95 3.81 4.81 -1.48
CA MET A 95 2.84 5.01 -0.42
C MET A 95 2.46 3.68 0.22
N ASN A 96 1.65 3.75 1.25
CA ASN A 96 1.13 2.56 1.91
C ASN A 96 2.24 1.69 2.49
N MET A 97 3.34 2.31 2.93
CA MET A 97 4.46 1.57 3.51
C MET A 97 4.11 1.21 4.95
N TYR A 98 4.21 -0.06 5.27
CA TYR A 98 3.82 -0.55 6.58
C TYR A 98 4.71 -1.71 7.01
N THR A 99 5.09 -1.71 8.27
CA THR A 99 5.78 -2.83 8.88
C THR A 99 5.15 -3.09 10.24
N CYS A 100 4.84 -4.35 10.50
CA CYS A 100 4.26 -4.75 11.77
C CYS A 100 5.21 -4.42 12.92
N LEU A 101 4.65 -4.12 14.10
CA LEU A 101 5.46 -3.74 15.25
C LEU A 101 6.47 -4.80 15.66
N LEU A 102 6.16 -6.07 15.37
CA LEU A 102 7.08 -7.17 15.70
C LEU A 102 8.29 -7.21 14.76
N TYR A 103 8.23 -6.49 13.65
CA TYR A 103 9.27 -6.46 12.63
C TYR A 103 9.63 -5.00 12.38
N THR A 104 10.51 -4.46 13.20
CA THR A 104 10.81 -3.04 13.13
C THR A 104 11.57 -2.70 11.87
N SER A 105 11.27 -1.52 11.35
CA SER A 105 12.00 -0.92 10.26
C SER A 105 12.85 0.22 10.82
N PRO A 106 14.11 0.35 10.40
CA PRO A 106 14.93 1.43 10.90
C PRO A 106 14.43 2.80 10.46
N SER A 107 13.64 2.85 9.41
CA SER A 107 13.19 4.12 8.87
C SER A 107 11.76 4.01 8.44
N PRO A 108 10.82 3.93 9.35
CA PRO A 108 9.42 3.83 8.96
C PRO A 108 9.02 5.06 8.19
N ARG A 109 8.34 4.82 7.11
CA ARG A 109 7.86 5.88 6.27
C ARG A 109 6.39 5.95 6.33
N ASP A 110 5.93 7.11 6.57
CA ASP A 110 4.56 7.32 6.79
C ASP A 110 4.15 8.60 6.13
N THR A 111 3.92 8.53 4.87
CA THR A 111 3.77 9.70 4.03
C THR A 111 2.33 10.03 3.70
N GLU A 112 1.42 9.33 4.30
CA GLU A 112 0.00 9.52 4.03
C GLU A 112 -0.59 10.74 4.66
#